data_4a177e3c58c73164466b9a4dc0a1185f
#
_entry.id   4a177e3c58c73164466b9a4dc0a1185f
#
_cell.length_a   1.000
_cell.length_b   1.000
_cell.length_c   1.000
_cell.angle_alpha   90.00
_cell.angle_beta   90.00
_cell.angle_gamma   90.00
#
_symmetry.space_group_name_H-M   'P 1'
#
loop_
_entity.id
_entity.type
_entity.pdbx_description
1 polymer ?
#
loop_
_entity_poly.entity_id
_entity_poly.type
_entity_poly.pdbx_seq_one_letter_code
_entity_poly.pdbx_strand_id
1 'polypeptide(L)'
;MLDYHNEPHGVYLMIDNKSFFASIESVQRGIDPLDSVLLVMAEHENNGSGLVVATSPLAKKHFGIRNVDRGYKVPSDARLLTVPPRLTLYRQKNRQINQIFRRYADADHWWPYSIDESILDLSATWSFFGATPEKAAAAIQRAVFEELGLRTTV
;
A
#
# COMPACT_ATOMS: atom_id res chain seq x y z
N MET A 1 -22.64 -14.74 22.25
CA MET A 1 -21.40 -15.08 21.54
C MET A 1 -21.85 -15.62 20.20
N LEU A 2 -21.34 -15.10 19.08
CA LEU A 2 -21.67 -15.63 17.75
C LEU A 2 -21.06 -17.02 17.60
N ASP A 3 -21.82 -17.97 17.06
CA ASP A 3 -21.37 -19.33 16.78
C ASP A 3 -20.88 -19.39 15.33
N TYR A 4 -19.58 -19.61 15.15
CA TYR A 4 -18.92 -19.70 13.85
C TYR A 4 -18.65 -21.15 13.42
N HIS A 5 -19.22 -22.15 14.12
CA HIS A 5 -18.89 -23.56 13.87
C HIS A 5 -19.22 -24.03 12.45
N ASN A 6 -20.23 -23.42 11.81
CA ASN A 6 -20.68 -23.75 10.45
C ASN A 6 -20.13 -22.77 9.38
N GLU A 7 -19.31 -21.80 9.76
CA GLU A 7 -18.70 -20.86 8.80
C GLU A 7 -17.52 -21.51 8.07
N PRO A 8 -17.23 -21.10 6.84
CA PRO A 8 -16.04 -21.56 6.13
C PRO A 8 -14.76 -21.24 6.92
N HIS A 9 -13.93 -22.24 7.14
CA HIS A 9 -12.64 -22.08 7.79
C HIS A 9 -11.54 -22.03 6.74
N GLY A 10 -10.69 -21.00 6.79
CA GLY A 10 -9.60 -20.83 5.85
C GLY A 10 -8.58 -19.78 6.30
N VAL A 11 -7.51 -19.66 5.54
CA VAL A 11 -6.47 -18.65 5.73
C VAL A 11 -6.59 -17.64 4.59
N TYR A 12 -7.23 -16.51 4.90
CA TYR A 12 -7.43 -15.40 3.97
C TYR A 12 -6.55 -14.22 4.41
N LEU A 13 -5.75 -13.71 3.50
CA LEU A 13 -4.90 -12.55 3.74
C LEU A 13 -5.48 -11.33 3.03
N MET A 14 -5.87 -10.30 3.77
CA MET A 14 -6.15 -8.97 3.23
C MET A 14 -4.85 -8.16 3.28
N ILE A 15 -4.30 -7.84 2.12
CA ILE A 15 -3.02 -7.14 1.99
C ILE A 15 -3.27 -5.71 1.50
N ASP A 16 -2.79 -4.72 2.25
CA ASP A 16 -2.81 -3.29 1.91
C ASP A 16 -1.39 -2.76 1.72
N ASN A 17 -1.15 -2.05 0.62
CA ASN A 17 0.13 -1.38 0.35
C ASN A 17 0.16 -0.01 1.02
N LYS A 18 0.85 0.08 2.13
CA LYS A 18 0.88 1.24 3.04
C LYS A 18 1.20 2.56 2.33
N SER A 19 0.26 3.51 2.38
CA SER A 19 0.38 4.83 1.76
C SER A 19 0.86 4.76 0.31
N PHE A 20 0.30 3.88 -0.48
CA PHE A 20 0.81 3.33 -1.74
C PHE A 20 1.49 4.35 -2.66
N PHE A 21 0.77 5.40 -3.09
CA PHE A 21 1.35 6.38 -4.02
C PHE A 21 2.51 7.16 -3.40
N ALA A 22 2.38 7.57 -2.14
CA ALA A 22 3.46 8.29 -1.44
C ALA A 22 4.66 7.38 -1.21
N SER A 23 4.45 6.10 -0.93
CA SER A 23 5.52 5.10 -0.78
C SER A 23 6.28 4.88 -2.09
N ILE A 24 5.58 4.77 -3.22
CA ILE A 24 6.22 4.67 -4.54
C ILE A 24 7.07 5.91 -4.83
N GLU A 25 6.53 7.10 -4.57
CA GLU A 25 7.27 8.35 -4.80
C GLU A 25 8.52 8.46 -3.92
N SER A 26 8.45 7.94 -2.70
CA SER A 26 9.60 7.88 -1.78
C SER A 26 10.68 6.94 -2.29
N VAL A 27 10.30 5.69 -2.64
CA VAL A 27 11.24 4.69 -3.19
C VAL A 27 11.91 5.17 -4.46
N GLN A 28 11.18 5.85 -5.36
CA GLN A 28 11.73 6.41 -6.60
C GLN A 28 12.78 7.52 -6.35
N ARG A 29 12.84 8.04 -5.13
CA ARG A 29 13.83 9.06 -4.69
C ARG A 29 14.90 8.48 -3.79
N GLY A 30 14.90 7.15 -3.60
CA GLY A 30 15.87 6.46 -2.73
C GLY A 30 15.61 6.69 -1.24
N ILE A 31 14.37 7.04 -0.85
CA ILE A 31 13.97 7.29 0.54
C ILE A 31 13.10 6.14 1.02
N ASP A 32 13.37 5.60 2.22
CA ASP A 32 12.45 4.63 2.84
C ASP A 32 11.08 5.29 3.04
N PRO A 33 9.97 4.66 2.61
CA PRO A 33 8.62 5.19 2.80
C PRO A 33 8.26 5.57 4.23
N LEU A 34 8.87 4.93 5.23
CA LEU A 34 8.62 5.24 6.64
C LEU A 34 9.37 6.50 7.12
N ASP A 35 10.49 6.84 6.47
CA ASP A 35 11.32 8.00 6.81
C ASP A 35 11.00 9.22 5.95
N SER A 36 10.19 9.06 4.92
CA SER A 36 9.84 10.15 4.02
C SER A 36 8.78 11.07 4.59
N VAL A 37 8.98 12.37 4.42
CA VAL A 37 7.99 13.42 4.71
C VAL A 37 7.46 13.92 3.38
N LEU A 38 6.56 13.15 2.76
CA LEU A 38 6.11 13.36 1.38
C LEU A 38 4.60 13.27 1.26
N LEU A 39 4.03 14.13 0.40
CA LEU A 39 2.66 14.00 -0.04
C LEU A 39 2.56 14.05 -1.57
N VAL A 40 1.59 13.33 -2.10
CA VAL A 40 1.18 13.38 -3.49
C VAL A 40 -0.05 14.26 -3.59
N MET A 41 0.01 15.33 -4.38
CA MET A 41 -1.08 16.29 -4.52
C MET A 41 -1.37 16.54 -5.99
N ALA A 42 -2.62 16.34 -6.40
CA ALA A 42 -3.10 16.75 -7.69
C ALA A 42 -3.38 18.26 -7.68
N GLU A 43 -2.77 18.99 -8.59
CA GLU A 43 -3.04 20.42 -8.79
C GLU A 43 -4.37 20.60 -9.52
N HIS A 44 -5.12 21.63 -9.14
CA HIS A 44 -6.31 22.06 -9.86
C HIS A 44 -5.99 23.39 -10.57
N GLU A 45 -6.06 23.40 -11.90
CA GLU A 45 -5.63 24.52 -12.73
C GLU A 45 -6.34 25.85 -12.42
N ASN A 46 -7.53 25.84 -11.81
CA ASN A 46 -8.36 27.01 -11.72
C ASN A 46 -8.58 27.64 -10.34
N ASN A 47 -8.16 27.00 -9.21
CA ASN A 47 -8.55 27.53 -7.87
C ASN A 47 -7.45 27.48 -6.81
N GLY A 48 -6.21 27.10 -7.12
CA GLY A 48 -5.14 26.97 -6.12
C GLY A 48 -5.41 25.91 -5.03
N SER A 49 -6.48 25.14 -5.15
CA SER A 49 -6.89 24.14 -4.18
C SER A 49 -6.60 22.73 -4.71
N GLY A 50 -5.32 22.35 -4.75
CA GLY A 50 -4.93 20.96 -5.03
C GLY A 50 -5.65 19.97 -4.10
N LEU A 51 -5.72 18.71 -4.51
CA LEU A 51 -6.26 17.62 -3.71
C LEU A 51 -5.14 16.68 -3.28
N VAL A 52 -5.02 16.43 -1.97
CA VAL A 52 -4.08 15.43 -1.44
C VAL A 52 -4.57 14.04 -1.81
N VAL A 53 -3.78 13.34 -2.63
CA VAL A 53 -4.11 11.99 -3.11
C VAL A 53 -3.54 10.92 -2.18
N ALA A 54 -2.32 11.14 -1.68
CA ALA A 54 -1.68 10.24 -0.72
C ALA A 54 -0.66 11.00 0.13
N THR A 55 -0.45 10.53 1.35
CA THR A 55 0.50 11.13 2.30
C THR A 55 1.32 10.03 2.96
N SER A 56 2.64 10.21 3.06
CA SER A 56 3.52 9.28 3.77
C SER A 56 3.18 9.19 5.26
N PRO A 57 3.49 8.07 5.93
CA PRO A 57 3.18 7.89 7.35
C PRO A 57 3.77 9.00 8.23
N LEU A 58 5.00 9.42 7.94
CA LEU A 58 5.69 10.45 8.72
C LEU A 58 5.09 11.83 8.50
N ALA A 59 4.70 12.17 7.26
CA ALA A 59 4.00 13.42 6.97
C ALA A 59 2.61 13.47 7.64
N LYS A 60 1.86 12.36 7.65
CA LYS A 60 0.60 12.24 8.42
C LYS A 60 0.83 12.53 9.89
N LYS A 61 1.88 11.94 10.47
CA LYS A 61 2.22 12.09 11.89
C LYS A 61 2.63 13.52 12.25
N HIS A 62 3.47 14.16 11.43
CA HIS A 62 4.05 15.48 11.73
C HIS A 62 3.08 16.62 11.46
N PHE A 63 2.27 16.52 10.42
CA PHE A 63 1.45 17.64 9.93
C PHE A 63 -0.05 17.38 10.02
N GLY A 64 -0.48 16.18 10.42
CA GLY A 64 -1.90 15.84 10.49
C GLY A 64 -2.62 15.80 9.13
N ILE A 65 -1.88 15.82 8.02
CA ILE A 65 -2.43 15.82 6.66
C ILE A 65 -3.12 14.48 6.38
N ARG A 66 -4.34 14.54 5.85
CA ARG A 66 -5.13 13.36 5.49
C ARG A 66 -5.29 13.28 3.97
N ASN A 67 -5.51 12.08 3.47
CA ASN A 67 -5.96 11.90 2.09
C ASN A 67 -7.27 12.68 1.91
N VAL A 68 -7.49 13.22 0.72
CA VAL A 68 -8.58 14.11 0.30
C VAL A 68 -8.62 15.50 0.96
N ASP A 69 -7.63 15.87 1.76
CA ASP A 69 -7.48 17.26 2.20
C ASP A 69 -7.22 18.18 1.00
N ARG A 70 -7.72 19.40 1.08
CA ARG A 70 -7.48 20.43 0.07
C ARG A 70 -6.12 21.09 0.26
N GLY A 71 -5.49 21.51 -0.84
CA GLY A 71 -4.15 22.08 -0.83
C GLY A 71 -3.98 23.27 0.12
N TYR A 72 -5.04 24.09 0.32
CA TYR A 72 -4.99 25.22 1.29
C TYR A 72 -4.84 24.76 2.76
N LYS A 73 -5.10 23.49 3.07
CA LYS A 73 -4.87 22.94 4.43
C LYS A 73 -3.45 22.37 4.60
N VAL A 74 -2.71 22.24 3.50
CA VAL A 74 -1.35 21.73 3.55
C VAL A 74 -0.42 22.82 4.03
N PRO A 75 0.35 22.61 5.12
CA PRO A 75 1.24 23.62 5.63
C PRO A 75 2.40 23.88 4.66
N SER A 76 2.84 25.14 4.58
CA SER A 76 4.07 25.50 3.88
C SER A 76 5.26 25.23 4.81
N ASP A 77 5.91 24.08 4.65
CA ASP A 77 7.06 23.64 5.44
C ASP A 77 8.12 23.03 4.52
N ALA A 78 9.38 23.50 4.64
CA ALA A 78 10.49 23.07 3.79
C ALA A 78 10.83 21.56 3.93
N ARG A 79 10.39 20.90 5.00
CA ARG A 79 10.56 19.48 5.22
C ARG A 79 9.56 18.63 4.43
N LEU A 80 8.45 19.24 4.01
CA LEU A 80 7.34 18.55 3.34
C LEU A 80 7.54 18.57 1.82
N LEU A 81 7.91 17.42 1.26
CA LEU A 81 8.04 17.26 -0.18
C LEU A 81 6.66 17.03 -0.81
N THR A 82 6.20 17.97 -1.61
CA THR A 82 4.96 17.83 -2.39
C THR A 82 5.30 17.45 -3.84
N VAL A 83 4.63 16.40 -4.35
CA VAL A 83 4.86 15.90 -5.71
C VAL A 83 3.52 15.68 -6.45
N PRO A 84 3.50 15.86 -7.79
CA PRO A 84 2.31 15.54 -8.58
C PRO A 84 2.10 14.01 -8.70
N PRO A 85 0.85 13.54 -8.90
CA PRO A 85 0.57 12.12 -9.08
C PRO A 85 1.07 11.59 -10.44
N ARG A 86 1.66 10.39 -10.43
CA ARG A 86 2.14 9.68 -11.62
C ARG A 86 1.40 8.36 -11.81
N LEU A 87 0.14 8.41 -12.22
CA LEU A 87 -0.76 7.25 -12.26
C LEU A 87 -0.23 6.07 -13.09
N THR A 88 0.48 6.33 -14.19
CA THR A 88 1.10 5.29 -15.02
C THR A 88 2.16 4.51 -14.23
N LEU A 89 3.00 5.21 -13.46
CA LEU A 89 3.98 4.60 -12.57
C LEU A 89 3.30 3.75 -11.49
N TYR A 90 2.23 4.26 -10.89
CA TYR A 90 1.52 3.53 -9.82
C TYR A 90 0.87 2.25 -10.36
N ARG A 91 0.28 2.29 -11.54
CA ARG A 91 -0.23 1.08 -12.22
C ARG A 91 0.87 0.08 -12.54
N GLN A 92 2.05 0.55 -12.97
CA GLN A 92 3.20 -0.32 -13.21
C GLN A 92 3.66 -1.00 -11.93
N LYS A 93 3.76 -0.26 -10.81
CA LYS A 93 4.13 -0.82 -9.51
C LYS A 93 3.09 -1.79 -8.97
N ASN A 94 1.80 -1.48 -9.11
CA ASN A 94 0.73 -2.42 -8.79
C ASN A 94 0.89 -3.75 -9.55
N ARG A 95 1.17 -3.71 -10.88
CA ARG A 95 1.40 -4.94 -11.66
C ARG A 95 2.58 -5.75 -11.11
N GLN A 96 3.67 -5.11 -10.71
CA GLN A 96 4.84 -5.78 -10.11
C GLN A 96 4.47 -6.45 -8.78
N ILE A 97 3.73 -5.77 -7.91
CA ILE A 97 3.24 -6.33 -6.65
C ILE A 97 2.32 -7.53 -6.92
N ASN A 98 1.40 -7.40 -7.86
CA ASN A 98 0.48 -8.47 -8.23
C ASN A 98 1.22 -9.70 -8.79
N GLN A 99 2.34 -9.52 -9.49
CA GLN A 99 3.20 -10.62 -9.93
C GLN A 99 3.85 -11.33 -8.73
N ILE A 100 4.19 -10.60 -7.65
CA ILE A 100 4.67 -11.21 -6.41
C ILE A 100 3.56 -12.02 -5.77
N PHE A 101 2.36 -11.47 -5.61
CA PHE A 101 1.22 -12.16 -4.98
C PHE A 101 0.86 -13.46 -5.71
N ARG A 102 0.94 -13.48 -7.04
CA ARG A 102 0.67 -14.68 -7.88
C ARG A 102 1.70 -15.80 -7.72
N ARG A 103 2.75 -15.62 -6.96
CA ARG A 103 3.67 -16.71 -6.56
C ARG A 103 3.12 -17.48 -5.36
N TYR A 104 2.19 -16.91 -4.64
CA TYR A 104 1.60 -17.44 -3.40
C TYR A 104 0.18 -17.97 -3.61
N ALA A 105 -0.57 -17.37 -4.52
CA ALA A 105 -1.92 -17.75 -4.87
C ALA A 105 -2.09 -17.73 -6.40
N ASP A 106 -2.81 -18.69 -6.95
CA ASP A 106 -3.17 -18.72 -8.37
C ASP A 106 -4.30 -17.69 -8.69
N ALA A 107 -4.79 -17.71 -9.93
CA ALA A 107 -5.78 -16.76 -10.39
C ALA A 107 -7.16 -16.90 -9.70
N ASP A 108 -7.50 -18.11 -9.25
CA ASP A 108 -8.80 -18.40 -8.63
C ASP A 108 -8.80 -18.07 -7.13
N HIS A 109 -7.59 -17.98 -6.54
CA HIS A 109 -7.36 -17.73 -5.12
C HIS A 109 -6.74 -16.34 -4.83
N TRP A 110 -6.75 -15.42 -5.81
CA TRP A 110 -6.27 -14.06 -5.70
C TRP A 110 -7.28 -13.07 -6.27
N TRP A 111 -7.69 -12.09 -5.45
CA TRP A 111 -8.61 -11.03 -5.85
C TRP A 111 -7.97 -9.66 -5.63
N PRO A 112 -7.61 -8.92 -6.69
CA PRO A 112 -7.22 -7.53 -6.61
C PRO A 112 -8.45 -6.67 -6.27
N TYR A 113 -8.54 -6.25 -5.01
CA TYR A 113 -9.70 -5.51 -4.51
C TYR A 113 -9.66 -4.03 -4.91
N SER A 114 -8.47 -3.43 -4.86
CA SER A 114 -8.22 -2.06 -5.32
C SER A 114 -6.82 -1.95 -5.94
N ILE A 115 -6.36 -0.73 -6.23
CA ILE A 115 -5.00 -0.51 -6.76
C ILE A 115 -3.90 -0.84 -5.75
N ASP A 116 -4.22 -0.81 -4.47
CA ASP A 116 -3.29 -1.02 -3.36
C ASP A 116 -3.72 -2.16 -2.41
N GLU A 117 -4.85 -2.79 -2.66
CA GLU A 117 -5.39 -3.85 -1.82
C GLU A 117 -5.63 -5.13 -2.62
N SER A 118 -5.30 -6.27 -2.02
CA SER A 118 -5.53 -7.60 -2.57
C SER A 118 -5.95 -8.58 -1.49
N ILE A 119 -6.80 -9.54 -1.86
CA ILE A 119 -7.17 -10.66 -0.99
C ILE A 119 -6.57 -11.93 -1.60
N LEU A 120 -5.90 -12.73 -0.77
CA LEU A 120 -5.35 -14.03 -1.12
C LEU A 120 -5.98 -15.11 -0.24
N ASP A 121 -6.50 -16.17 -0.85
CA ASP A 121 -6.86 -17.39 -0.15
C ASP A 121 -5.66 -18.34 -0.16
N LEU A 122 -5.05 -18.51 0.99
CA LEU A 122 -3.93 -19.43 1.19
C LEU A 122 -4.34 -20.69 1.99
N SER A 123 -5.63 -20.96 2.11
CA SER A 123 -6.15 -22.06 2.94
C SER A 123 -5.46 -23.40 2.66
N ALA A 124 -5.20 -23.70 1.39
CA ALA A 124 -4.55 -24.95 0.96
C ALA A 124 -3.01 -24.84 0.86
N THR A 125 -2.43 -23.62 0.86
CA THR A 125 -1.03 -23.42 0.43
C THR A 125 -0.14 -22.71 1.42
N TRP A 126 -0.68 -22.09 2.49
CA TRP A 126 0.12 -21.30 3.44
C TRP A 126 1.33 -22.07 4.01
N SER A 127 1.19 -23.38 4.23
CA SER A 127 2.26 -24.23 4.80
C SER A 127 3.48 -24.38 3.89
N PHE A 128 3.38 -24.09 2.60
CA PHE A 128 4.52 -24.04 1.69
C PHE A 128 5.39 -22.80 1.89
N PHE A 129 4.85 -21.77 2.49
CA PHE A 129 5.49 -20.45 2.62
C PHE A 129 5.90 -20.09 4.05
N GLY A 130 5.43 -20.86 5.04
CA GLY A 130 5.78 -20.63 6.44
C GLY A 130 5.29 -21.71 7.39
N ALA A 131 5.87 -21.75 8.56
CA ALA A 131 5.49 -22.70 9.63
C ALA A 131 4.11 -22.38 10.25
N THR A 132 3.61 -21.16 10.06
CA THR A 132 2.27 -20.69 10.46
C THR A 132 1.72 -19.74 9.40
N PRO A 133 0.40 -19.49 9.36
CA PRO A 133 -0.19 -18.49 8.45
C PRO A 133 0.47 -17.11 8.56
N GLU A 134 0.82 -16.66 9.78
CA GLU A 134 1.50 -15.37 10.01
C GLU A 134 2.91 -15.36 9.39
N LYS A 135 3.60 -16.51 9.39
CA LYS A 135 4.91 -16.64 8.74
C LYS A 135 4.80 -16.62 7.22
N ALA A 136 3.75 -17.18 6.65
CA ALA A 136 3.44 -17.07 5.23
C ALA A 136 3.13 -15.61 4.85
N ALA A 137 2.32 -14.91 5.64
CA ALA A 137 2.06 -13.48 5.47
C ALA A 137 3.35 -12.65 5.53
N ALA A 138 4.22 -12.92 6.52
CA ALA A 138 5.52 -12.25 6.64
C ALA A 138 6.46 -12.53 5.46
N ALA A 139 6.39 -13.72 4.84
CA ALA A 139 7.14 -14.04 3.63
C ALA A 139 6.71 -13.18 2.44
N ILE A 140 5.40 -12.97 2.27
CA ILE A 140 4.85 -12.07 1.23
C ILE A 140 5.29 -10.63 1.48
N GLN A 141 5.16 -10.13 2.70
CA GLN A 141 5.61 -8.78 3.07
C GLN A 141 7.09 -8.57 2.76
N ARG A 142 7.91 -9.56 3.09
CA ARG A 142 9.35 -9.53 2.82
C ARG A 142 9.64 -9.48 1.32
N ALA A 143 8.99 -10.32 0.50
CA ALA A 143 9.18 -10.34 -0.94
C ALA A 143 8.83 -8.98 -1.57
N VAL A 144 7.72 -8.36 -1.18
CA VAL A 144 7.35 -7.01 -1.66
C VAL A 144 8.39 -5.97 -1.25
N PHE A 145 8.90 -6.05 -0.03
CA PHE A 145 9.91 -5.11 0.45
C PHE A 145 11.26 -5.29 -0.24
N GLU A 146 11.76 -6.51 -0.35
CA GLU A 146 13.06 -6.82 -0.96
C GLU A 146 13.10 -6.48 -2.45
N GLU A 147 12.01 -6.71 -3.17
CA GLU A 147 11.97 -6.49 -4.61
C GLU A 147 11.57 -5.07 -5.02
N LEU A 148 10.76 -4.40 -4.23
CA LEU A 148 10.16 -3.10 -4.61
C LEU A 148 10.39 -1.97 -3.61
N GLY A 149 10.96 -2.24 -2.44
CA GLY A 149 11.14 -1.28 -1.35
C GLY A 149 9.83 -0.81 -0.72
N LEU A 150 8.71 -1.48 -1.03
CA LEU A 150 7.37 -1.10 -0.55
C LEU A 150 7.00 -1.91 0.70
N ARG A 151 6.18 -1.31 1.55
CA ARG A 151 5.73 -1.95 2.77
C ARG A 151 4.23 -2.24 2.70
N THR A 152 3.86 -3.44 3.15
CA THR A 152 2.48 -3.89 3.19
C THR A 152 2.02 -4.15 4.63
N THR A 153 0.71 -3.97 4.86
CA THR A 153 0.01 -4.49 6.03
C THR A 153 -0.76 -5.74 5.61
N VAL A 154 -0.79 -6.75 6.46
CA VAL A 154 -1.53 -8.00 6.22
C VAL A 154 -2.32 -8.34 7.46
#